data_c8dc6ebf2287c53beae0f576618f3bc4
#
_entry.id   c8dc6ebf2287c53beae0f576618f3bc4
#
_cell.length_a   1.000
_cell.length_b   1.000
_cell.length_c   1.000
_cell.angle_alpha   90.00
_cell.angle_beta   90.00
_cell.angle_gamma   90.00
#
_symmetry.space_group_name_H-M   'P 1'
#
loop_
_entity.id
_entity.type
_entity.pdbx_description
1 polymer ?
#
loop_
_entity_poly.entity_id
_entity_poly.type
_entity_poly.pdbx_seq_one_letter_code
_entity_poly.pdbx_strand_id
1 'polypeptide(L)'
;MLELLSPAGDLECLMSAVDYGCDAVYLGSTMFGMRAGAAKFDPETLRNGVEYAHAKGVRVYLTCNTVPSNDEIELLPEFIKTAYDCGIDAAIVSDIGCIALIKRTVPELEIHVSTQAGVVNYVTANELYKMGAKRVVLAREVDIENIKRIRDNIPEDMDIEVFVHGAMCVSFSGRCLLSAFMTGRNANKGECAQPCRWKYHLVEEKRTVDYYELSEGDGGSYILNAKDMCMIEHLKELKDAGVTSFKIEGRAKSAYYTATVTNAYRAALDAVKNGEPVPKWAVDEVYKVSHRQYCTGFYFNKEDANQYYENSGYIRECDFVGVIDSCENGRVNITQRNYFTVHDDLEVLSPGKTPVKLDIPYLINSKGEQTEIANRATEKMYFDYPVSFPPHSIIRKPLSKK
;
A
#
# COMPACT_ATOMS: atom_id res chain seq x y z
N MET A 1 -21.66 0.33 0.64
CA MET A 1 -20.78 1.51 0.82
C MET A 1 -19.49 1.25 0.06
N LEU A 2 -18.87 2.24 -0.60
CA LEU A 2 -17.55 2.05 -1.22
C LEU A 2 -16.48 2.36 -0.18
N GLU A 3 -15.52 1.46 0.00
CA GLU A 3 -14.45 1.54 0.98
C GLU A 3 -13.09 1.78 0.30
N LEU A 4 -12.32 2.75 0.76
CA LEU A 4 -10.91 2.94 0.43
C LEU A 4 -10.05 2.30 1.51
N LEU A 5 -9.34 1.22 1.16
CA LEU A 5 -8.50 0.46 2.08
C LEU A 5 -7.02 0.78 1.83
N SER A 6 -6.38 1.42 2.80
CA SER A 6 -4.99 1.88 2.71
C SER A 6 -4.02 1.04 3.52
N PRO A 7 -2.76 0.93 3.07
CA PRO A 7 -1.73 0.17 3.77
C PRO A 7 -1.16 0.94 4.97
N ALA A 8 -0.82 0.23 6.05
CA ALA A 8 -0.05 0.75 7.16
C ALA A 8 1.12 -0.19 7.50
N GLY A 9 2.35 0.24 7.22
CA GLY A 9 3.57 -0.49 7.57
C GLY A 9 4.01 -0.25 9.01
N ASP A 10 3.74 0.94 9.55
CA ASP A 10 3.99 1.38 10.92
C ASP A 10 2.93 2.39 11.36
N LEU A 11 3.05 2.88 12.60
CA LEU A 11 2.10 3.82 13.18
C LEU A 11 2.04 5.16 12.41
N GLU A 12 3.17 5.67 11.91
CA GLU A 12 3.20 6.89 11.10
C GLU A 12 2.44 6.73 9.79
N CYS A 13 2.60 5.58 9.12
CA CYS A 13 1.83 5.22 7.92
C CYS A 13 0.34 5.08 8.23
N LEU A 14 -0.03 4.49 9.39
CA LEU A 14 -1.41 4.37 9.82
C LEU A 14 -2.06 5.75 10.01
N MET A 15 -1.41 6.63 10.79
CA MET A 15 -1.90 7.98 11.03
C MET A 15 -2.04 8.76 9.72
N SER A 16 -1.06 8.64 8.81
CA SER A 16 -1.12 9.24 7.48
C SER A 16 -2.30 8.70 6.65
N ALA A 17 -2.54 7.38 6.62
CA ALA A 17 -3.67 6.80 5.89
C ALA A 17 -5.01 7.34 6.41
N VAL A 18 -5.18 7.34 7.74
CA VAL A 18 -6.39 7.80 8.43
C VAL A 18 -6.66 9.28 8.16
N ASP A 19 -5.64 10.12 8.31
CA ASP A 19 -5.77 11.57 8.12
C ASP A 19 -6.06 11.95 6.68
N TYR A 20 -5.49 11.22 5.73
CA TYR A 20 -5.69 11.44 4.30
C TYR A 20 -6.94 10.76 3.72
N GLY A 21 -7.80 10.21 4.58
CA GLY A 21 -9.19 9.90 4.26
C GLY A 21 -9.46 8.48 3.78
N CYS A 22 -8.71 7.47 4.25
CA CYS A 22 -9.13 6.08 4.07
C CYS A 22 -10.36 5.75 4.94
N ASP A 23 -11.15 4.77 4.50
CA ASP A 23 -12.27 4.22 5.27
C ASP A 23 -11.81 3.07 6.18
N ALA A 24 -10.70 2.42 5.78
CA ALA A 24 -10.06 1.36 6.55
C ALA A 24 -8.55 1.31 6.30
N VAL A 25 -7.80 0.78 7.27
CA VAL A 25 -6.38 0.48 7.14
C VAL A 25 -6.12 -1.01 7.30
N TYR A 26 -5.14 -1.55 6.56
CA TYR A 26 -4.66 -2.90 6.81
C TYR A 26 -3.18 -2.88 7.19
N LEU A 27 -2.85 -3.67 8.20
CA LEU A 27 -1.53 -3.72 8.81
C LEU A 27 -1.09 -5.16 9.08
N GLY A 28 0.18 -5.33 9.43
CA GLY A 28 0.75 -6.62 9.80
C GLY A 28 1.43 -6.55 11.14
N SER A 29 1.30 -7.61 11.92
CA SER A 29 2.11 -7.83 13.10
C SER A 29 3.34 -8.67 12.76
N THR A 30 4.21 -8.89 13.72
CA THR A 30 5.45 -9.67 13.59
C THR A 30 5.20 -11.15 13.25
N MET A 31 3.98 -11.65 13.48
CA MET A 31 3.56 -13.02 13.18
C MET A 31 2.43 -13.05 12.15
N PHE A 32 2.31 -14.15 11.42
CA PHE A 32 1.24 -14.48 10.47
C PHE A 32 1.03 -13.52 9.29
N GLY A 33 1.75 -12.39 9.25
CA GLY A 33 1.61 -11.39 8.18
C GLY A 33 2.65 -11.55 7.07
N MET A 34 2.22 -11.52 5.81
CA MET A 34 3.14 -11.29 4.68
C MET A 34 3.87 -9.96 4.88
N ARG A 35 5.14 -9.84 4.44
CA ARG A 35 5.98 -8.66 4.67
C ARG A 35 6.42 -8.50 6.15
N ALA A 36 6.76 -9.58 6.83
CA ALA A 36 7.20 -9.59 8.23
C ALA A 36 8.31 -8.56 8.54
N GLY A 37 9.26 -8.33 7.61
CA GLY A 37 10.32 -7.34 7.78
C GLY A 37 9.85 -5.87 7.78
N ALA A 38 8.61 -5.58 7.36
CA ALA A 38 8.01 -4.25 7.41
C ALA A 38 6.99 -4.09 8.54
N ALA A 39 6.66 -5.18 9.26
CA ALA A 39 5.65 -5.16 10.31
C ALA A 39 6.24 -4.62 11.62
N LYS A 40 5.71 -3.50 12.11
CA LYS A 40 6.17 -2.81 13.32
C LYS A 40 5.08 -2.70 14.40
N PHE A 41 4.02 -3.52 14.31
CA PHE A 41 2.94 -3.49 15.29
C PHE A 41 3.08 -4.65 16.28
N ASP A 42 3.58 -4.34 17.46
CA ASP A 42 3.40 -5.13 18.67
C ASP A 42 2.02 -4.83 19.31
N PRO A 43 1.58 -5.53 20.35
CA PRO A 43 0.25 -5.31 20.94
C PRO A 43 0.00 -3.89 21.44
N GLU A 44 1.00 -3.19 21.96
CA GLU A 44 0.88 -1.81 22.45
C GLU A 44 0.69 -0.85 21.26
N THR A 45 1.58 -0.91 20.29
CA THR A 45 1.51 -0.08 19.07
C THR A 45 0.24 -0.35 18.28
N LEU A 46 -0.21 -1.62 18.25
CA LEU A 46 -1.48 -2.00 17.61
C LEU A 46 -2.67 -1.33 18.29
N ARG A 47 -2.75 -1.40 19.63
CA ARG A 47 -3.82 -0.75 20.39
C ARG A 47 -3.86 0.76 20.14
N ASN A 48 -2.71 1.44 20.23
CA ASN A 48 -2.60 2.87 19.96
C ASN A 48 -3.05 3.22 18.55
N GLY A 49 -2.70 2.40 17.55
CA GLY A 49 -3.12 2.58 16.17
C GLY A 49 -4.63 2.36 15.98
N VAL A 50 -5.21 1.35 16.61
CA VAL A 50 -6.65 1.08 16.57
C VAL A 50 -7.43 2.23 17.23
N GLU A 51 -7.03 2.69 18.41
CA GLU A 51 -7.66 3.81 19.10
C GLU A 51 -7.64 5.09 18.24
N TYR A 52 -6.51 5.39 17.60
CA TYR A 52 -6.37 6.53 16.69
C TYR A 52 -7.32 6.42 15.48
N ALA A 53 -7.37 5.24 14.85
CA ALA A 53 -8.22 5.00 13.69
C ALA A 53 -9.71 5.07 14.06
N HIS A 54 -10.12 4.38 15.12
CA HIS A 54 -11.50 4.35 15.59
C HIS A 54 -12.01 5.72 16.04
N ALA A 55 -11.15 6.55 16.65
CA ALA A 55 -11.52 7.93 17.02
C ALA A 55 -11.92 8.79 15.80
N LYS A 56 -11.52 8.36 14.58
CA LYS A 56 -11.86 8.99 13.30
C LYS A 56 -12.83 8.18 12.44
N GLY A 57 -13.39 7.09 13.00
CA GLY A 57 -14.35 6.22 12.31
C GLY A 57 -13.73 5.30 11.25
N VAL A 58 -12.41 5.08 11.29
CA VAL A 58 -11.67 4.24 10.35
C VAL A 58 -11.48 2.84 10.92
N ARG A 59 -11.77 1.79 10.15
CA ARG A 59 -11.63 0.37 10.54
C ARG A 59 -10.18 -0.10 10.39
N VAL A 60 -9.80 -1.10 11.19
CA VAL A 60 -8.44 -1.67 11.22
C VAL A 60 -8.47 -3.18 10.95
N TYR A 61 -7.78 -3.62 9.91
CA TYR A 61 -7.71 -5.03 9.49
C TYR A 61 -6.31 -5.59 9.67
N LEU A 62 -6.20 -6.70 10.41
CA LEU A 62 -4.93 -7.38 10.65
C LEU A 62 -4.67 -8.47 9.62
N THR A 63 -3.50 -8.47 9.00
CA THR A 63 -3.11 -9.54 8.08
C THR A 63 -2.64 -10.79 8.83
N CYS A 64 -3.32 -11.91 8.59
CA CYS A 64 -2.96 -13.28 9.00
C CYS A 64 -2.86 -14.15 7.75
N ASN A 65 -2.09 -13.70 6.74
CA ASN A 65 -2.14 -14.20 5.38
C ASN A 65 -0.87 -14.93 4.92
N THR A 66 -0.05 -15.40 5.85
CA THR A 66 1.01 -16.39 5.58
C THR A 66 0.42 -17.80 5.45
N VAL A 67 1.23 -18.75 5.02
CA VAL A 67 0.93 -20.18 5.05
C VAL A 67 1.71 -20.78 6.23
N PRO A 68 1.09 -20.94 7.41
CA PRO A 68 1.79 -21.39 8.62
C PRO A 68 2.12 -22.88 8.58
N SER A 69 3.21 -23.27 9.25
CA SER A 69 3.54 -24.65 9.57
C SER A 69 2.71 -25.16 10.74
N ASN A 70 2.81 -26.47 11.07
CA ASN A 70 2.10 -27.04 12.24
C ASN A 70 2.50 -26.36 13.55
N ASP A 71 3.78 -26.05 13.74
CA ASP A 71 4.26 -25.37 14.95
C ASP A 71 3.75 -23.91 15.03
N GLU A 72 3.67 -23.23 13.89
CA GLU A 72 3.17 -21.86 13.84
C GLU A 72 1.65 -21.78 14.08
N ILE A 73 0.87 -22.72 13.53
CA ILE A 73 -0.59 -22.70 13.65
C ILE A 73 -1.07 -22.83 15.12
N GLU A 74 -0.30 -23.52 15.97
CA GLU A 74 -0.61 -23.68 17.40
C GLU A 74 -0.60 -22.34 18.15
N LEU A 75 0.14 -21.34 17.65
CA LEU A 75 0.23 -20.01 18.25
C LEU A 75 -0.93 -19.08 17.82
N LEU A 76 -1.67 -19.45 16.77
CA LEU A 76 -2.71 -18.57 16.20
C LEU A 76 -3.85 -18.25 17.18
N PRO A 77 -4.37 -19.15 18.01
CA PRO A 77 -5.48 -18.83 18.92
C PRO A 77 -5.14 -17.73 19.93
N GLU A 78 -3.96 -17.77 20.54
CA GLU A 78 -3.53 -16.74 21.49
C GLU A 78 -3.24 -15.41 20.77
N PHE A 79 -2.56 -15.47 19.62
CA PHE A 79 -2.27 -14.32 18.80
C PHE A 79 -3.53 -13.57 18.38
N ILE A 80 -4.56 -14.27 17.87
CA ILE A 80 -5.78 -13.62 17.37
C ILE A 80 -6.65 -13.08 18.51
N LYS A 81 -6.67 -13.71 19.69
CA LYS A 81 -7.32 -13.15 20.88
C LYS A 81 -6.67 -11.84 21.29
N THR A 82 -5.35 -11.82 21.41
CA THR A 82 -4.59 -10.61 21.75
C THR A 82 -4.88 -9.48 20.76
N ALA A 83 -4.91 -9.78 19.48
CA ALA A 83 -5.22 -8.79 18.45
C ALA A 83 -6.67 -8.29 18.53
N TYR A 84 -7.62 -9.19 18.78
CA TYR A 84 -9.03 -8.84 18.98
C TYR A 84 -9.23 -7.95 20.23
N ASP A 85 -8.52 -8.26 21.32
CA ASP A 85 -8.52 -7.45 22.55
C ASP A 85 -7.87 -6.05 22.34
N CYS A 86 -7.04 -5.89 21.29
CA CYS A 86 -6.57 -4.58 20.85
C CYS A 86 -7.60 -3.82 20.02
N GLY A 87 -8.71 -4.46 19.62
CA GLY A 87 -9.83 -3.83 18.92
C GLY A 87 -9.80 -3.90 17.41
N ILE A 88 -9.07 -4.83 16.78
CA ILE A 88 -9.13 -5.02 15.32
C ILE A 88 -10.54 -5.39 14.85
N ASP A 89 -10.95 -4.89 13.69
CA ASP A 89 -12.29 -5.12 13.13
C ASP A 89 -12.36 -6.40 12.27
N ALA A 90 -11.27 -6.79 11.62
CA ALA A 90 -11.23 -8.00 10.80
C ALA A 90 -9.83 -8.61 10.71
N ALA A 91 -9.78 -9.91 10.40
CA ALA A 91 -8.56 -10.62 10.03
C ALA A 91 -8.54 -10.93 8.52
N ILE A 92 -7.44 -10.58 7.82
CA ILE A 92 -7.22 -10.92 6.41
C ILE A 92 -6.45 -12.24 6.35
N VAL A 93 -7.10 -13.33 5.95
CA VAL A 93 -6.63 -14.71 6.10
C VAL A 93 -6.55 -15.42 4.76
N SER A 94 -5.51 -16.24 4.53
CA SER A 94 -5.36 -17.01 3.28
C SER A 94 -5.51 -18.51 3.43
N ASP A 95 -5.20 -19.05 4.62
CA ASP A 95 -5.22 -20.48 4.89
C ASP A 95 -6.59 -20.92 5.44
N ILE A 96 -7.14 -21.99 4.86
CA ILE A 96 -8.47 -22.52 5.24
C ILE A 96 -8.50 -22.97 6.69
N GLY A 97 -7.42 -23.60 7.18
CA GLY A 97 -7.30 -24.02 8.58
C GLY A 97 -7.29 -22.83 9.53
N CYS A 98 -6.57 -21.74 9.14
CA CYS A 98 -6.58 -20.48 9.87
C CYS A 98 -7.99 -19.87 9.94
N ILE A 99 -8.74 -19.84 8.84
CA ILE A 99 -10.13 -19.34 8.81
C ILE A 99 -10.98 -20.11 9.85
N ALA A 100 -10.96 -21.44 9.78
CA ALA A 100 -11.73 -22.28 10.67
C ALA A 100 -11.31 -22.11 12.14
N LEU A 101 -10.00 -21.98 12.41
CA LEU A 101 -9.47 -21.84 13.77
C LEU A 101 -9.81 -20.45 14.35
N ILE A 102 -9.68 -19.38 13.59
CA ILE A 102 -10.05 -18.01 14.00
C ILE A 102 -11.55 -17.95 14.33
N LYS A 103 -12.41 -18.49 13.46
CA LYS A 103 -13.88 -18.50 13.71
C LYS A 103 -14.27 -19.31 14.94
N ARG A 104 -13.50 -20.34 15.32
CA ARG A 104 -13.72 -21.07 16.59
C ARG A 104 -13.19 -20.33 17.81
N THR A 105 -12.12 -19.52 17.63
CA THR A 105 -11.44 -18.82 18.73
C THR A 105 -12.11 -17.48 19.04
N VAL A 106 -12.48 -16.71 18.02
CA VAL A 106 -13.15 -15.40 18.11
C VAL A 106 -14.25 -15.36 17.03
N PRO A 107 -15.44 -15.93 17.32
CA PRO A 107 -16.55 -16.06 16.35
C PRO A 107 -17.03 -14.72 15.77
N GLU A 108 -16.94 -13.65 16.55
CA GLU A 108 -17.42 -12.29 16.20
C GLU A 108 -16.48 -11.60 15.21
N LEU A 109 -15.19 -11.98 15.16
CA LEU A 109 -14.22 -11.32 14.29
C LEU A 109 -14.55 -11.56 12.83
N GLU A 110 -14.63 -10.50 12.04
CA GLU A 110 -14.83 -10.61 10.60
C GLU A 110 -13.63 -11.26 9.91
N ILE A 111 -13.92 -12.11 8.94
CA ILE A 111 -12.91 -12.76 8.09
C ILE A 111 -12.95 -12.17 6.69
N HIS A 112 -11.83 -11.60 6.27
CA HIS A 112 -11.57 -11.19 4.89
C HIS A 112 -10.59 -12.19 4.25
N VAL A 113 -11.01 -12.85 3.18
CA VAL A 113 -10.14 -13.84 2.54
C VAL A 113 -9.11 -13.13 1.67
N SER A 114 -7.83 -13.35 1.98
CA SER A 114 -6.71 -12.72 1.28
C SER A 114 -6.61 -13.13 -0.20
N THR A 115 -6.08 -12.24 -1.04
CA THR A 115 -5.71 -12.56 -2.43
C THR A 115 -4.77 -13.78 -2.54
N GLN A 116 -4.01 -14.08 -1.49
CA GLN A 116 -3.17 -15.28 -1.38
C GLN A 116 -3.96 -16.60 -1.44
N ALA A 117 -5.26 -16.58 -1.15
CA ALA A 117 -6.14 -17.74 -1.35
C ALA A 117 -6.42 -18.03 -2.82
N GLY A 118 -6.18 -17.05 -3.73
CA GLY A 118 -6.32 -17.24 -5.18
C GLY A 118 -7.77 -17.32 -5.64
N VAL A 119 -8.67 -16.52 -5.09
CA VAL A 119 -10.10 -16.51 -5.46
C VAL A 119 -10.27 -15.88 -6.85
N VAL A 120 -10.72 -16.68 -7.80
CA VAL A 120 -10.92 -16.29 -9.21
C VAL A 120 -12.32 -16.62 -9.76
N ASN A 121 -13.19 -17.23 -8.96
CA ASN A 121 -14.53 -17.63 -9.40
C ASN A 121 -15.53 -17.60 -8.23
N TYR A 122 -16.81 -17.52 -8.58
CA TYR A 122 -17.91 -17.43 -7.61
C TYR A 122 -18.13 -18.71 -6.79
N VAL A 123 -17.77 -19.88 -7.31
CA VAL A 123 -17.93 -21.13 -6.57
C VAL A 123 -17.02 -21.14 -5.35
N THR A 124 -15.74 -20.79 -5.53
CA THR A 124 -14.78 -20.64 -4.45
C THR A 124 -15.24 -19.57 -3.44
N ALA A 125 -15.72 -18.41 -3.93
CA ALA A 125 -16.22 -17.34 -3.07
C ALA A 125 -17.41 -17.80 -2.21
N ASN A 126 -18.37 -18.54 -2.79
CA ASN A 126 -19.51 -19.10 -2.06
C ASN A 126 -19.12 -20.13 -0.98
N GLU A 127 -18.14 -21.00 -1.25
CA GLU A 127 -17.65 -21.94 -0.22
C GLU A 127 -16.98 -21.20 0.93
N LEU A 128 -16.18 -20.18 0.64
CA LEU A 128 -15.58 -19.35 1.66
C LEU A 128 -16.62 -18.54 2.48
N TYR A 129 -17.69 -18.08 1.84
CA TYR A 129 -18.82 -17.46 2.53
C TYR A 129 -19.50 -18.42 3.51
N LYS A 130 -19.73 -19.68 3.12
CA LYS A 130 -20.27 -20.73 4.01
C LYS A 130 -19.35 -21.00 5.20
N MET A 131 -18.04 -20.79 5.06
CA MET A 131 -17.07 -20.89 6.14
C MET A 131 -17.04 -19.64 7.04
N GLY A 132 -17.87 -18.64 6.76
CA GLY A 132 -17.99 -17.42 7.56
C GLY A 132 -17.14 -16.24 7.09
N ALA A 133 -16.62 -16.27 5.86
CA ALA A 133 -15.95 -15.11 5.27
C ALA A 133 -16.98 -14.02 4.92
N LYS A 134 -16.69 -12.80 5.32
CA LYS A 134 -17.52 -11.62 5.01
C LYS A 134 -17.08 -10.95 3.70
N ARG A 135 -15.79 -11.10 3.32
CA ARG A 135 -15.18 -10.46 2.18
C ARG A 135 -14.19 -11.40 1.48
N VAL A 136 -14.11 -11.30 0.16
CA VAL A 136 -13.04 -11.92 -0.64
C VAL A 136 -12.21 -10.86 -1.34
N VAL A 137 -10.87 -10.95 -1.18
CA VAL A 137 -9.91 -10.20 -1.98
C VAL A 137 -9.61 -11.03 -3.22
N LEU A 138 -10.10 -10.60 -4.36
CA LEU A 138 -9.91 -11.34 -5.61
C LEU A 138 -8.43 -11.40 -6.00
N ALA A 139 -8.07 -12.45 -6.73
CA ALA A 139 -6.77 -12.54 -7.38
C ALA A 139 -6.61 -11.37 -8.37
N ARG A 140 -5.39 -10.83 -8.49
CA ARG A 140 -5.08 -9.67 -9.36
C ARG A 140 -5.22 -10.00 -10.85
N GLU A 141 -5.30 -11.28 -11.16
CA GLU A 141 -5.42 -11.82 -12.51
C GLU A 141 -6.88 -11.91 -13.02
N VAL A 142 -7.86 -11.51 -12.18
CA VAL A 142 -9.29 -11.48 -12.54
C VAL A 142 -9.60 -10.18 -13.29
N ASP A 143 -10.15 -10.30 -14.49
CA ASP A 143 -10.63 -9.18 -15.30
C ASP A 143 -12.00 -8.65 -14.84
N ILE A 144 -12.41 -7.49 -15.35
CA ILE A 144 -13.66 -6.80 -14.96
C ILE A 144 -14.90 -7.65 -15.29
N GLU A 145 -14.93 -8.36 -16.40
CA GLU A 145 -16.08 -9.20 -16.77
C GLU A 145 -16.25 -10.37 -15.78
N ASN A 146 -15.15 -10.98 -15.38
CA ASN A 146 -15.19 -12.05 -14.38
C ASN A 146 -15.50 -11.52 -12.97
N ILE A 147 -15.07 -10.31 -12.59
CA ILE A 147 -15.49 -9.66 -11.34
C ILE A 147 -17.02 -9.53 -11.32
N LYS A 148 -17.63 -9.03 -12.40
CA LYS A 148 -19.09 -8.91 -12.53
C LYS A 148 -19.78 -10.26 -12.41
N ARG A 149 -19.27 -11.30 -13.10
CA ARG A 149 -19.80 -12.66 -12.97
C ARG A 149 -19.72 -13.21 -11.55
N ILE A 150 -18.65 -12.90 -10.82
CA ILE A 150 -18.52 -13.27 -9.41
C ILE A 150 -19.60 -12.55 -8.61
N ARG A 151 -19.76 -11.22 -8.76
CA ARG A 151 -20.76 -10.43 -8.05
C ARG A 151 -22.17 -10.95 -8.26
N ASP A 152 -22.53 -11.28 -9.51
CA ASP A 152 -23.86 -11.73 -9.88
C ASP A 152 -24.22 -13.13 -9.29
N ASN A 153 -23.23 -13.88 -8.78
CA ASN A 153 -23.41 -15.27 -8.33
C ASN A 153 -22.97 -15.50 -6.86
N ILE A 154 -22.73 -14.45 -6.07
CA ILE A 154 -22.42 -14.55 -4.65
C ILE A 154 -23.46 -13.75 -3.83
N PRO A 155 -23.60 -14.00 -2.50
CA PRO A 155 -24.54 -13.26 -1.65
C PRO A 155 -24.30 -11.75 -1.71
N GLU A 156 -25.41 -10.97 -1.66
CA GLU A 156 -25.35 -9.50 -1.73
C GLU A 156 -24.53 -8.89 -0.59
N ASP A 157 -24.57 -9.53 0.59
CA ASP A 157 -23.87 -9.09 1.79
C ASP A 157 -22.40 -9.56 1.86
N MET A 158 -21.91 -10.29 0.85
CA MET A 158 -20.49 -10.62 0.72
C MET A 158 -19.76 -9.54 -0.05
N ASP A 159 -18.76 -8.92 0.56
CA ASP A 159 -17.94 -7.88 -0.04
C ASP A 159 -16.93 -8.43 -1.06
N ILE A 160 -16.72 -7.67 -2.13
CA ILE A 160 -15.62 -7.87 -3.10
C ILE A 160 -14.59 -6.78 -2.92
N GLU A 161 -13.36 -7.18 -2.62
CA GLU A 161 -12.19 -6.30 -2.52
C GLU A 161 -11.23 -6.59 -3.69
N VAL A 162 -10.69 -5.54 -4.30
CA VAL A 162 -9.67 -5.66 -5.36
C VAL A 162 -8.52 -4.67 -5.13
N PHE A 163 -7.33 -5.01 -5.60
CA PHE A 163 -6.22 -4.05 -5.63
C PHE A 163 -6.44 -3.03 -6.74
N VAL A 164 -6.18 -1.76 -6.42
CA VAL A 164 -6.31 -0.65 -7.37
C VAL A 164 -5.02 0.13 -7.59
N HIS A 165 -4.00 -0.05 -6.73
CA HIS A 165 -2.74 0.67 -6.84
C HIS A 165 -1.57 -0.10 -6.25
N GLY A 166 -0.36 0.14 -6.80
CA GLY A 166 0.92 -0.29 -6.27
C GLY A 166 1.52 -1.51 -6.95
N ALA A 167 2.52 -2.10 -6.31
CA ALA A 167 3.37 -3.11 -6.91
C ALA A 167 2.64 -4.40 -7.27
N MET A 168 2.79 -4.85 -8.52
CA MET A 168 2.36 -6.18 -8.98
C MET A 168 3.38 -7.25 -8.62
N CYS A 169 2.92 -8.49 -8.46
CA CYS A 169 3.77 -9.68 -8.32
C CYS A 169 3.85 -10.44 -9.64
N VAL A 170 5.03 -10.97 -9.96
CA VAL A 170 5.22 -11.85 -11.14
C VAL A 170 4.51 -13.19 -10.98
N SER A 171 4.33 -13.66 -9.76
CA SER A 171 3.67 -14.93 -9.46
C SER A 171 2.19 -14.74 -9.23
N PHE A 172 1.40 -15.72 -9.64
CA PHE A 172 -0.04 -15.75 -9.46
C PHE A 172 -0.41 -15.46 -8.00
N SER A 173 -1.08 -14.34 -7.77
CA SER A 173 -1.51 -13.87 -6.45
C SER A 173 -0.46 -13.97 -5.34
N GLY A 174 0.83 -13.86 -5.71
CA GLY A 174 1.94 -13.82 -4.77
C GLY A 174 2.43 -15.16 -4.21
N ARG A 175 1.94 -16.30 -4.68
CA ARG A 175 2.47 -17.62 -4.31
C ARG A 175 3.71 -17.96 -5.13
N CYS A 176 4.90 -17.84 -4.52
CA CYS A 176 6.18 -17.93 -5.21
C CYS A 176 7.22 -18.68 -4.40
N LEU A 177 8.00 -19.54 -5.09
CA LEU A 177 9.13 -20.24 -4.51
C LEU A 177 10.49 -19.64 -4.93
N LEU A 178 10.54 -18.69 -5.88
CA LEU A 178 11.77 -18.17 -6.45
C LEU A 178 12.71 -17.59 -5.37
N SER A 179 12.17 -16.85 -4.41
CA SER A 179 12.95 -16.29 -3.30
C SER A 179 13.56 -17.39 -2.43
N ALA A 180 12.81 -18.44 -2.13
CA ALA A 180 13.32 -19.57 -1.33
C ALA A 180 14.46 -20.30 -2.06
N PHE A 181 14.30 -20.57 -3.35
CA PHE A 181 15.35 -21.23 -4.14
C PHE A 181 16.61 -20.39 -4.29
N MET A 182 16.50 -19.09 -4.52
CA MET A 182 17.64 -18.23 -4.80
C MET A 182 18.34 -17.68 -3.56
N THR A 183 17.63 -17.57 -2.43
CA THR A 183 18.15 -16.86 -1.24
C THR A 183 17.92 -17.58 0.07
N GLY A 184 17.21 -18.71 0.08
CA GLY A 184 16.75 -19.38 1.28
C GLY A 184 15.59 -18.67 2.01
N ARG A 185 15.15 -17.48 1.55
CA ARG A 185 14.11 -16.69 2.18
C ARG A 185 12.73 -17.03 1.62
N ASN A 186 11.80 -17.43 2.50
CA ASN A 186 10.49 -17.93 2.07
C ASN A 186 9.50 -16.79 1.82
N ALA A 187 9.17 -16.55 0.54
CA ALA A 187 8.19 -15.55 0.15
C ALA A 187 6.79 -15.79 0.74
N ASN A 188 6.38 -17.06 0.91
CA ASN A 188 5.06 -17.42 1.45
C ASN A 188 4.98 -17.24 2.99
N LYS A 189 6.12 -16.96 3.64
CA LYS A 189 6.22 -16.57 5.05
C LYS A 189 6.51 -15.07 5.24
N GLY A 190 6.41 -14.28 4.19
CA GLY A 190 6.62 -12.83 4.25
C GLY A 190 8.08 -12.36 4.05
N GLU A 191 9.01 -13.26 3.76
CA GLU A 191 10.46 -12.98 3.68
C GLU A 191 10.97 -12.78 2.25
N CYS A 192 10.12 -12.37 1.31
CA CYS A 192 10.47 -12.25 -0.09
C CYS A 192 11.64 -11.28 -0.32
N ALA A 193 12.76 -11.80 -0.89
CA ALA A 193 13.92 -11.02 -1.29
C ALA A 193 13.76 -10.30 -2.64
N GLN A 194 12.63 -10.51 -3.33
CA GLN A 194 12.30 -9.96 -4.64
C GLN A 194 13.30 -10.32 -5.76
N PRO A 195 13.79 -11.57 -5.87
CA PRO A 195 14.78 -11.93 -6.89
C PRO A 195 14.25 -11.77 -8.31
N CYS A 196 12.93 -11.84 -8.52
CA CYS A 196 12.31 -11.54 -9.82
C CYS A 196 12.61 -10.13 -10.35
N ARG A 197 13.18 -9.25 -9.53
CA ARG A 197 13.51 -7.85 -9.87
C ARG A 197 15.02 -7.64 -10.02
N TRP A 198 15.83 -8.69 -9.85
CA TRP A 198 17.26 -8.62 -10.05
C TRP A 198 17.60 -8.68 -11.53
N LYS A 199 18.77 -8.15 -11.87
CA LYS A 199 19.32 -8.22 -13.21
C LYS A 199 19.91 -9.61 -13.43
N TYR A 200 19.61 -10.25 -14.57
CA TYR A 200 20.07 -11.58 -14.93
C TYR A 200 20.75 -11.56 -16.30
N HIS A 201 21.69 -12.50 -16.48
CA HIS A 201 22.26 -12.85 -17.77
C HIS A 201 22.03 -14.34 -18.00
N LEU A 202 21.71 -14.72 -19.23
CA LEU A 202 21.70 -16.13 -19.62
C LEU A 202 23.10 -16.57 -19.93
N VAL A 203 23.51 -17.70 -19.33
CA VAL A 203 24.77 -18.36 -19.59
C VAL A 203 24.48 -19.81 -20.01
N GLU A 204 24.97 -20.23 -21.17
CA GLU A 204 24.89 -21.64 -21.57
C GLU A 204 25.93 -22.45 -20.81
N GLU A 205 25.54 -23.60 -20.21
CA GLU A 205 26.40 -24.43 -19.37
C GLU A 205 27.72 -24.85 -20.04
N LYS A 206 27.70 -25.04 -21.36
CA LYS A 206 28.90 -25.44 -22.14
C LYS A 206 29.72 -24.26 -22.68
N ARG A 207 29.23 -23.02 -22.52
CA ARG A 207 29.84 -21.77 -22.99
C ARG A 207 29.82 -20.72 -21.89
N THR A 208 30.46 -21.01 -20.78
CA THR A 208 30.41 -20.19 -19.56
C THR A 208 31.05 -18.80 -19.66
N VAL A 209 31.75 -18.50 -20.76
CA VAL A 209 32.38 -17.20 -21.04
C VAL A 209 31.54 -16.30 -21.93
N ASP A 210 30.51 -16.83 -22.58
CA ASP A 210 29.61 -16.09 -23.44
C ASP A 210 28.33 -15.76 -22.65
N TYR A 211 28.18 -14.50 -22.26
CA TYR A 211 26.95 -13.98 -21.66
C TYR A 211 26.00 -13.59 -22.79
N TYR A 212 24.92 -14.35 -22.95
CA TYR A 212 23.87 -13.96 -23.87
C TYR A 212 23.01 -12.91 -23.18
N GLU A 213 23.12 -11.69 -23.63
CA GLU A 213 22.24 -10.62 -23.23
C GLU A 213 20.85 -10.91 -23.81
N LEU A 214 19.87 -11.10 -22.95
CA LEU A 214 18.48 -11.08 -23.34
C LEU A 214 18.13 -9.61 -23.52
N SER A 215 18.55 -9.03 -24.64
CA SER A 215 18.44 -7.60 -24.82
C SER A 215 17.18 -7.20 -25.58
N GLU A 216 16.47 -6.24 -25.01
CA GLU A 216 15.72 -5.24 -25.75
C GLU A 216 16.10 -3.81 -25.32
N GLY A 217 17.32 -3.56 -24.86
CA GLY A 217 17.80 -2.20 -24.51
C GLY A 217 19.22 -2.18 -23.95
N ASP A 218 19.88 -1.04 -24.01
CA ASP A 218 21.30 -0.78 -23.67
C ASP A 218 21.72 -1.11 -22.20
N GLY A 219 20.90 -1.78 -21.41
CA GLY A 219 21.15 -2.05 -19.98
C GLY A 219 20.96 -3.48 -19.49
N GLY A 220 20.66 -4.46 -20.35
CA GLY A 220 20.35 -5.86 -20.01
C GLY A 220 18.85 -6.13 -19.83
N SER A 221 18.44 -7.39 -19.98
CA SER A 221 17.02 -7.79 -19.88
C SER A 221 16.58 -8.07 -18.46
N TYR A 222 15.46 -7.51 -18.07
CA TYR A 222 14.75 -7.79 -16.83
C TYR A 222 13.61 -8.77 -17.10
N ILE A 223 13.84 -10.06 -16.92
CA ILE A 223 12.90 -11.13 -17.34
C ILE A 223 11.57 -11.10 -16.55
N LEU A 224 11.56 -10.52 -15.35
CA LEU A 224 10.45 -10.66 -14.41
C LEU A 224 10.08 -9.35 -13.70
N ASN A 225 10.35 -8.20 -14.30
CA ASN A 225 10.11 -6.89 -13.68
C ASN A 225 8.67 -6.39 -13.93
N ALA A 226 7.73 -6.78 -13.09
CA ALA A 226 6.34 -6.36 -13.21
C ALA A 226 6.18 -4.83 -13.06
N LYS A 227 5.35 -4.22 -13.90
CA LYS A 227 4.88 -2.83 -13.76
C LYS A 227 4.13 -2.64 -12.43
N ASP A 228 3.93 -1.40 -12.02
CA ASP A 228 3.04 -1.08 -10.91
C ASP A 228 1.60 -0.86 -11.43
N MET A 229 0.61 -1.24 -10.65
CA MET A 229 -0.81 -1.04 -10.98
C MET A 229 -1.24 0.38 -10.64
N CYS A 230 -2.07 1.00 -11.50
CA CYS A 230 -2.78 2.24 -11.20
C CYS A 230 -4.15 2.24 -11.88
N MET A 231 -5.21 2.22 -11.08
CA MET A 231 -6.61 2.18 -11.54
C MET A 231 -7.37 3.46 -11.18
N ILE A 232 -6.67 4.56 -10.89
CA ILE A 232 -7.31 5.79 -10.38
C ILE A 232 -8.35 6.37 -11.35
N GLU A 233 -8.14 6.24 -12.66
CA GLU A 233 -9.05 6.70 -13.71
C GLU A 233 -10.18 5.70 -14.01
N HIS A 234 -10.13 4.48 -13.44
CA HIS A 234 -11.00 3.35 -13.76
C HIS A 234 -11.79 2.84 -12.54
N LEU A 235 -11.93 3.65 -11.49
CA LEU A 235 -12.68 3.27 -10.28
C LEU A 235 -14.17 3.09 -10.55
N LYS A 236 -14.70 3.82 -11.54
CA LYS A 236 -16.12 3.70 -11.94
C LYS A 236 -16.42 2.32 -12.52
N GLU A 237 -15.57 1.83 -13.42
CA GLU A 237 -15.73 0.51 -14.04
C GLU A 237 -15.66 -0.62 -12.99
N LEU A 238 -14.77 -0.51 -12.02
CA LEU A 238 -14.67 -1.46 -10.90
C LEU A 238 -15.92 -1.41 -9.99
N LYS A 239 -16.38 -0.21 -9.66
CA LYS A 239 -17.64 0.00 -8.91
C LYS A 239 -18.82 -0.63 -9.66
N ASP A 240 -18.94 -0.36 -10.95
CA ASP A 240 -20.04 -0.86 -11.80
C ASP A 240 -19.98 -2.40 -11.99
N ALA A 241 -18.80 -3.01 -11.82
CA ALA A 241 -18.61 -4.46 -11.76
C ALA A 241 -18.95 -5.06 -10.38
N GLY A 242 -19.28 -4.24 -9.38
CA GLY A 242 -19.72 -4.67 -8.05
C GLY A 242 -18.62 -4.75 -6.99
N VAL A 243 -17.47 -4.09 -7.22
CA VAL A 243 -16.41 -3.93 -6.21
C VAL A 243 -16.90 -3.01 -5.10
N THR A 244 -16.72 -3.41 -3.85
CA THR A 244 -17.09 -2.65 -2.66
C THR A 244 -15.89 -2.07 -1.90
N SER A 245 -14.70 -2.70 -2.01
CA SER A 245 -13.47 -2.25 -1.34
C SER A 245 -12.30 -2.12 -2.32
N PHE A 246 -11.68 -0.95 -2.32
CA PHE A 246 -10.60 -0.50 -3.21
C PHE A 246 -9.29 -0.45 -2.44
N LYS A 247 -8.43 -1.45 -2.67
CA LYS A 247 -7.21 -1.65 -1.88
C LYS A 247 -5.96 -1.09 -2.53
N ILE A 248 -5.24 -0.26 -1.79
CA ILE A 248 -3.91 0.23 -2.15
C ILE A 248 -2.85 -0.74 -1.62
N GLU A 249 -1.93 -1.22 -2.47
CA GLU A 249 -0.73 -1.97 -2.03
C GLU A 249 0.37 -0.99 -1.64
N GLY A 250 1.03 -1.25 -0.50
CA GLY A 250 2.13 -0.38 -0.09
C GLY A 250 2.61 -0.51 1.35
N ARG A 251 2.39 -1.63 2.07
CA ARG A 251 2.85 -1.78 3.47
C ARG A 251 4.36 -1.58 3.70
N ALA A 252 5.18 -1.78 2.67
CA ALA A 252 6.62 -1.54 2.73
C ALA A 252 7.02 -0.13 2.24
N LYS A 253 6.05 0.74 2.00
CA LYS A 253 6.25 2.12 1.53
C LYS A 253 6.25 3.10 2.72
N SER A 254 6.72 4.33 2.48
CA SER A 254 6.78 5.40 3.49
C SER A 254 5.41 6.06 3.74
N ALA A 255 5.32 6.83 4.83
CA ALA A 255 4.17 7.68 5.14
C ALA A 255 3.86 8.66 4.00
N TYR A 256 4.87 9.19 3.30
CA TYR A 256 4.70 10.03 2.11
C TYR A 256 3.91 9.33 1.00
N TYR A 257 4.27 8.08 0.69
CA TYR A 257 3.53 7.28 -0.30
C TYR A 257 2.09 7.06 0.16
N THR A 258 1.91 6.63 1.40
CA THR A 258 0.59 6.35 1.96
C THR A 258 -0.29 7.60 1.94
N ALA A 259 0.20 8.74 2.42
CA ALA A 259 -0.51 10.01 2.40
C ALA A 259 -0.91 10.43 0.99
N THR A 260 0.05 10.47 0.06
CA THR A 260 -0.17 10.98 -1.31
C THR A 260 -1.16 10.11 -2.08
N VAL A 261 -0.98 8.79 -2.05
CA VAL A 261 -1.85 7.86 -2.80
C VAL A 261 -3.24 7.81 -2.17
N THR A 262 -3.35 7.78 -0.82
CA THR A 262 -4.65 7.79 -0.15
C THR A 262 -5.43 9.06 -0.45
N ASN A 263 -4.80 10.24 -0.38
CA ASN A 263 -5.44 11.53 -0.71
C ASN A 263 -5.99 11.55 -2.14
N ALA A 264 -5.18 11.10 -3.10
CA ALA A 264 -5.57 11.05 -4.51
C ALA A 264 -6.75 10.09 -4.75
N TYR A 265 -6.67 8.86 -4.20
CA TYR A 265 -7.74 7.88 -4.34
C TYR A 265 -9.01 8.26 -3.57
N ARG A 266 -8.90 8.95 -2.42
CA ARG A 266 -10.06 9.51 -1.72
C ARG A 266 -10.81 10.49 -2.60
N ALA A 267 -10.12 11.47 -3.17
CA ALA A 267 -10.72 12.44 -4.08
C ALA A 267 -11.33 11.78 -5.32
N ALA A 268 -10.64 10.80 -5.91
CA ALA A 268 -11.13 10.06 -7.07
C ALA A 268 -12.38 9.24 -6.73
N LEU A 269 -12.39 8.53 -5.58
CA LEU A 269 -13.53 7.70 -5.18
C LEU A 269 -14.75 8.56 -4.79
N ASP A 270 -14.54 9.72 -4.19
CA ASP A 270 -15.64 10.65 -3.88
C ASP A 270 -16.25 11.23 -5.15
N ALA A 271 -15.44 11.60 -6.16
CA ALA A 271 -15.93 12.00 -7.47
C ALA A 271 -16.78 10.89 -8.11
N VAL A 272 -16.30 9.64 -8.10
CA VAL A 272 -17.05 8.48 -8.62
C VAL A 272 -18.35 8.23 -7.84
N LYS A 273 -18.36 8.42 -6.52
CA LYS A 273 -19.59 8.33 -5.70
C LYS A 273 -20.62 9.38 -6.13
N ASN A 274 -20.16 10.57 -6.45
CA ASN A 274 -21.02 11.71 -6.86
C ASN A 274 -21.39 11.67 -8.36
N GLY A 275 -20.86 10.75 -9.14
CA GLY A 275 -21.07 10.69 -10.60
C GLY A 275 -20.24 11.73 -11.36
N GLU A 276 -19.21 12.27 -10.75
CA GLU A 276 -18.30 13.28 -11.31
C GLU A 276 -17.06 12.64 -11.93
N PRO A 277 -16.39 13.29 -12.88
CA PRO A 277 -15.11 12.84 -13.41
C PRO A 277 -14.03 12.91 -12.33
N VAL A 278 -13.07 11.97 -12.37
CA VAL A 278 -11.91 11.98 -11.47
C VAL A 278 -11.13 13.28 -11.65
N PRO A 279 -10.84 14.04 -10.59
CA PRO A 279 -10.11 15.29 -10.67
C PRO A 279 -8.69 15.08 -11.25
N LYS A 280 -8.30 15.87 -12.24
CA LYS A 280 -6.99 15.76 -12.87
C LYS A 280 -5.83 15.81 -11.88
N TRP A 281 -5.91 16.71 -10.87
CA TRP A 281 -4.86 16.81 -9.85
C TRP A 281 -4.66 15.49 -9.09
N ALA A 282 -5.73 14.71 -8.83
CA ALA A 282 -5.63 13.42 -8.16
C ALA A 282 -4.91 12.38 -9.03
N VAL A 283 -5.14 12.41 -10.34
CA VAL A 283 -4.39 11.59 -11.31
C VAL A 283 -2.92 12.00 -11.32
N ASP A 284 -2.62 13.30 -11.38
CA ASP A 284 -1.25 13.81 -11.39
C ASP A 284 -0.50 13.48 -10.08
N GLU A 285 -1.20 13.40 -8.93
CA GLU A 285 -0.59 13.10 -7.62
C GLU A 285 0.02 11.71 -7.51
N VAL A 286 -0.60 10.69 -8.09
CA VAL A 286 -0.07 9.32 -7.99
C VAL A 286 1.28 9.14 -8.70
N TYR A 287 1.65 10.07 -9.61
CA TYR A 287 2.97 10.10 -10.25
C TYR A 287 4.05 10.77 -9.38
N LYS A 288 3.67 11.50 -8.34
CA LYS A 288 4.60 12.19 -7.44
C LYS A 288 5.33 11.26 -6.46
N VAL A 289 4.82 10.07 -6.24
CA VAL A 289 5.47 9.04 -5.41
C VAL A 289 6.44 8.19 -6.24
N SER A 290 7.34 7.50 -5.57
CA SER A 290 8.25 6.56 -6.24
C SER A 290 7.49 5.32 -6.74
N HIS A 291 7.44 5.16 -8.06
CA HIS A 291 6.71 4.10 -8.75
C HIS A 291 7.49 3.55 -9.96
N ARG A 292 7.09 2.39 -10.47
CA ARG A 292 7.46 1.93 -11.80
C ARG A 292 6.45 2.42 -12.83
N GLN A 293 6.70 2.13 -14.10
CA GLN A 293 5.69 2.38 -15.13
C GLN A 293 4.34 1.79 -14.69
N TYR A 294 3.28 2.60 -14.78
CA TYR A 294 1.93 2.17 -14.42
C TYR A 294 1.27 1.39 -15.55
N CYS A 295 0.38 0.46 -15.14
CA CYS A 295 -0.51 -0.30 -16.01
C CYS A 295 -1.83 -0.54 -15.29
N THR A 296 -2.85 -0.99 -16.02
CA THR A 296 -4.15 -1.41 -15.47
C THR A 296 -4.18 -2.86 -14.97
N GLY A 297 -3.04 -3.53 -14.93
CA GLY A 297 -2.97 -4.95 -14.57
C GLY A 297 -3.72 -5.81 -15.59
N PHE A 298 -4.48 -6.80 -15.07
CA PHE A 298 -5.26 -7.72 -15.90
C PHE A 298 -6.73 -7.32 -16.09
N TYR A 299 -7.13 -6.12 -15.61
CA TYR A 299 -8.55 -5.74 -15.58
C TYR A 299 -9.17 -5.59 -16.97
N PHE A 300 -8.46 -5.05 -17.95
CA PHE A 300 -8.97 -4.80 -19.31
C PHE A 300 -8.32 -5.71 -20.36
N ASN A 301 -7.00 -5.76 -20.37
CA ASN A 301 -6.22 -6.50 -21.34
C ASN A 301 -5.04 -7.19 -20.67
N LYS A 302 -4.87 -8.49 -20.92
CA LYS A 302 -3.74 -9.27 -20.38
C LYS A 302 -2.39 -8.77 -20.89
N GLU A 303 -2.37 -8.14 -22.06
CA GLU A 303 -1.16 -7.55 -22.64
C GLU A 303 -0.67 -6.33 -21.88
N ASP A 304 -1.55 -5.58 -21.20
CA ASP A 304 -1.17 -4.41 -20.40
C ASP A 304 -0.40 -4.79 -19.11
N ALA A 305 -0.61 -6.00 -18.61
CA ALA A 305 0.10 -6.55 -17.47
C ALA A 305 1.52 -7.01 -17.77
N ASN A 306 2.09 -6.62 -18.92
CA ASN A 306 3.42 -6.99 -19.36
C ASN A 306 4.52 -6.55 -18.37
N GLN A 307 5.65 -7.24 -18.47
CA GLN A 307 6.88 -6.87 -17.79
C GLN A 307 7.49 -5.61 -18.42
N TYR A 308 8.22 -4.84 -17.61
CA TYR A 308 8.94 -3.67 -18.09
C TYR A 308 10.42 -4.00 -18.24
N TYR A 309 10.91 -3.97 -19.48
CA TYR A 309 12.24 -4.47 -19.83
C TYR A 309 13.31 -3.37 -19.97
N GLU A 310 12.92 -2.10 -20.16
CA GLU A 310 13.86 -1.02 -20.45
C GLU A 310 14.79 -0.68 -19.28
N ASN A 311 14.26 -0.69 -18.04
CA ASN A 311 15.09 -0.52 -16.85
C ASN A 311 14.37 -1.04 -15.59
N SER A 312 15.13 -1.26 -14.49
CA SER A 312 14.58 -1.62 -13.17
C SER A 312 14.32 -0.39 -12.31
N GLY A 313 14.55 0.81 -12.85
CA GLY A 313 14.50 2.05 -12.10
C GLY A 313 13.09 2.43 -11.65
N TYR A 314 13.01 2.98 -10.45
CA TYR A 314 11.82 3.69 -10.02
C TYR A 314 11.83 5.10 -10.61
N ILE A 315 10.69 5.51 -11.15
CA ILE A 315 10.43 6.90 -11.50
C ILE A 315 10.17 7.65 -10.20
N ARG A 316 10.82 8.80 -10.04
CA ARG A 316 10.70 9.64 -8.85
C ARG A 316 10.62 11.08 -9.29
N GLU A 317 9.52 11.75 -9.02
CA GLU A 317 9.28 13.14 -9.42
C GLU A 317 9.39 14.13 -8.25
N CYS A 318 9.30 13.64 -7.00
CA CYS A 318 9.40 14.45 -5.80
C CYS A 318 10.25 13.79 -4.72
N ASP A 319 10.91 14.63 -3.92
CA ASP A 319 11.56 14.23 -2.67
C ASP A 319 10.66 14.57 -1.48
N PHE A 320 10.48 13.60 -0.59
CA PHE A 320 9.87 13.81 0.71
C PHE A 320 10.86 14.48 1.64
N VAL A 321 10.63 15.76 2.02
CA VAL A 321 11.61 16.55 2.75
C VAL A 321 11.21 16.89 4.19
N GLY A 322 9.91 16.84 4.53
CA GLY A 322 9.48 17.12 5.89
C GLY A 322 8.01 16.77 6.16
N VAL A 323 7.67 16.73 7.44
CA VAL A 323 6.30 16.60 7.94
C VAL A 323 5.99 17.80 8.82
N ILE A 324 4.82 18.38 8.69
CA ILE A 324 4.33 19.42 9.61
C ILE A 324 3.77 18.73 10.85
N ASP A 325 4.38 19.02 11.99
CA ASP A 325 3.98 18.46 13.28
C ASP A 325 2.80 19.24 13.88
N SER A 326 2.89 20.59 13.83
CA SER A 326 1.83 21.49 14.33
C SER A 326 1.95 22.88 13.70
N CYS A 327 0.85 23.63 13.76
CA CYS A 327 0.80 25.07 13.44
C CYS A 327 0.13 25.81 14.60
N GLU A 328 0.88 26.68 15.29
CA GLU A 328 0.39 27.42 16.43
C GLU A 328 0.84 28.89 16.35
N ASN A 329 -0.09 29.82 16.45
CA ASN A 329 0.18 31.27 16.46
C ASN A 329 1.06 31.75 15.28
N GLY A 330 0.84 31.18 14.08
CA GLY A 330 1.61 31.53 12.88
C GLY A 330 2.97 30.84 12.78
N ARG A 331 3.33 29.98 13.73
CA ARG A 331 4.52 29.15 13.70
C ARG A 331 4.20 27.76 13.18
N VAL A 332 4.93 27.31 12.16
CA VAL A 332 4.86 25.97 11.57
C VAL A 332 6.03 25.15 12.10
N ASN A 333 5.74 24.14 12.93
CA ASN A 333 6.72 23.19 13.45
C ASN A 333 6.81 22.00 12.52
N ILE A 334 8.04 21.61 12.15
CA ILE A 334 8.30 20.54 11.19
C ILE A 334 9.31 19.53 11.72
N THR A 335 9.18 18.29 11.26
CA THR A 335 10.24 17.27 11.36
C THR A 335 10.85 17.09 9.98
N GLN A 336 12.15 17.40 9.85
CA GLN A 336 12.88 17.20 8.60
C GLN A 336 13.02 15.70 8.28
N ARG A 337 12.89 15.32 6.99
CA ARG A 337 13.03 13.95 6.49
C ARG A 337 14.17 13.78 5.50
N ASN A 338 14.41 14.77 4.67
CA ASN A 338 15.49 14.77 3.70
C ASN A 338 16.05 16.18 3.55
N TYR A 339 17.16 16.32 2.82
CA TYR A 339 17.82 17.60 2.57
C TYR A 339 16.91 18.54 1.75
N PHE A 340 16.79 19.80 2.22
CA PHE A 340 16.22 20.89 1.46
C PHE A 340 16.76 22.24 1.95
N THR A 341 16.53 23.29 1.16
CA THR A 341 16.85 24.68 1.49
C THR A 341 15.59 25.55 1.34
N VAL A 342 15.62 26.75 1.92
CA VAL A 342 14.53 27.74 1.75
C VAL A 342 14.40 28.25 0.30
N HIS A 343 15.41 28.01 -0.55
CA HIS A 343 15.41 28.39 -1.97
C HIS A 343 14.88 27.30 -2.90
N ASP A 344 14.58 26.13 -2.38
CA ASP A 344 13.98 25.04 -3.17
C ASP A 344 12.51 25.35 -3.49
N ASP A 345 12.05 24.90 -4.65
CA ASP A 345 10.62 24.84 -4.92
C ASP A 345 9.99 23.78 -4.00
N LEU A 346 9.15 24.21 -3.08
CA LEU A 346 8.50 23.33 -2.12
C LEU A 346 6.98 23.34 -2.30
N GLU A 347 6.38 22.20 -1.99
CA GLU A 347 4.92 22.02 -1.97
C GLU A 347 4.49 21.42 -0.63
N VAL A 348 3.32 21.84 -0.14
CA VAL A 348 2.63 21.19 0.98
C VAL A 348 1.44 20.42 0.45
N LEU A 349 1.38 19.14 0.75
CA LEU A 349 0.21 18.28 0.61
C LEU A 349 -0.46 18.14 1.97
N SER A 350 -1.67 18.66 2.11
CA SER A 350 -2.48 18.55 3.32
C SER A 350 -3.63 17.56 3.12
N PRO A 351 -4.11 16.91 4.21
CA PRO A 351 -5.25 16.01 4.17
C PRO A 351 -6.48 16.61 3.49
N GLY A 352 -7.05 15.90 2.50
CA GLY A 352 -8.26 16.30 1.77
C GLY A 352 -8.10 17.53 0.88
N LYS A 353 -6.87 17.97 0.59
CA LYS A 353 -6.61 19.17 -0.21
C LYS A 353 -5.71 18.91 -1.40
N THR A 354 -5.79 19.79 -2.39
CA THR A 354 -4.79 19.88 -3.46
C THR A 354 -3.48 20.42 -2.90
N PRO A 355 -2.32 19.99 -3.42
CA PRO A 355 -1.04 20.56 -3.03
C PRO A 355 -0.96 22.07 -3.30
N VAL A 356 -0.28 22.78 -2.41
CA VAL A 356 -0.04 24.21 -2.52
C VAL A 356 1.45 24.52 -2.45
N LYS A 357 1.89 25.55 -3.17
CA LYS A 357 3.27 26.03 -3.10
C LYS A 357 3.59 26.53 -1.70
N LEU A 358 4.81 26.24 -1.21
CA LEU A 358 5.31 26.69 0.09
C LEU A 358 6.61 27.46 -0.11
N ASP A 359 6.59 28.75 0.19
CA ASP A 359 7.76 29.61 0.19
C ASP A 359 8.19 29.85 1.63
N ILE A 360 9.25 29.19 2.09
CA ILE A 360 9.77 29.30 3.47
C ILE A 360 10.73 30.49 3.54
N PRO A 361 10.47 31.52 4.38
CA PRO A 361 11.30 32.70 4.43
C PRO A 361 12.64 32.44 5.15
N TYR A 362 12.66 31.54 6.13
CA TYR A 362 13.83 31.13 6.93
C TYR A 362 13.47 29.87 7.72
N LEU A 363 14.47 29.18 8.24
CA LEU A 363 14.30 28.06 9.16
C LEU A 363 14.97 28.40 10.49
N ILE A 364 14.36 27.94 11.59
CA ILE A 364 15.01 27.93 12.91
C ILE A 364 15.23 26.46 13.30
N ASN A 365 16.48 26.11 13.58
CA ASN A 365 16.89 24.77 13.94
C ASN A 365 16.56 24.43 15.40
N SER A 366 16.83 23.20 15.82
CA SER A 366 16.61 22.72 17.20
C SER A 366 17.39 23.44 18.27
N LYS A 367 18.44 24.22 17.90
CA LYS A 367 19.23 25.05 18.80
C LYS A 367 18.74 26.49 18.90
N GLY A 368 17.71 26.86 18.15
CA GLY A 368 17.20 28.23 18.07
C GLY A 368 17.98 29.13 17.11
N GLU A 369 18.82 28.57 16.25
CA GLU A 369 19.64 29.31 15.29
C GLU A 369 18.93 29.42 13.95
N GLN A 370 18.97 30.60 13.33
CA GLN A 370 18.43 30.77 11.97
C GLN A 370 19.37 30.13 10.95
N THR A 371 18.77 29.43 9.99
CA THR A 371 19.48 28.74 8.91
C THR A 371 18.65 28.77 7.62
N GLU A 372 19.31 28.60 6.48
CA GLU A 372 18.65 28.43 5.19
C GLU A 372 18.59 26.97 4.76
N ILE A 373 19.24 26.07 5.52
CA ILE A 373 19.47 24.67 5.12
C ILE A 373 18.94 23.73 6.20
N ALA A 374 18.17 22.72 5.77
CA ALA A 374 17.76 21.58 6.57
C ALA A 374 18.54 20.35 6.10
N ASN A 375 19.53 19.89 6.87
CA ASN A 375 20.46 18.82 6.48
C ASN A 375 20.65 17.72 7.54
N ARG A 376 19.85 17.71 8.60
CA ARG A 376 19.93 16.71 9.69
C ARG A 376 18.62 15.94 9.77
N ALA A 377 18.62 14.71 9.29
CA ALA A 377 17.43 13.87 9.33
C ALA A 377 16.80 13.81 10.72
N THR A 378 15.48 13.92 10.79
CA THR A 378 14.65 13.95 12.02
C THR A 378 14.83 15.17 12.91
N GLU A 379 15.57 16.19 12.47
CA GLU A 379 15.67 17.44 13.23
C GLU A 379 14.32 18.15 13.30
N LYS A 380 13.96 18.64 14.49
CA LYS A 380 12.81 19.50 14.72
C LYS A 380 13.19 20.92 14.38
N MET A 381 12.45 21.53 13.47
CA MET A 381 12.68 22.89 13.01
C MET A 381 11.36 23.65 12.99
N TYR A 382 11.40 24.97 12.86
CA TYR A 382 10.21 25.76 12.63
C TYR A 382 10.48 26.97 11.74
N PHE A 383 9.41 27.53 11.19
CA PHE A 383 9.38 28.82 10.50
C PHE A 383 8.04 29.51 10.75
N ASP A 384 8.01 30.84 10.61
CA ASP A 384 6.75 31.56 10.71
C ASP A 384 6.08 31.65 9.33
N TYR A 385 4.78 31.39 9.29
CA TYR A 385 4.00 31.38 8.04
C TYR A 385 2.56 31.82 8.29
N PRO A 386 1.98 32.65 7.37
CA PRO A 386 0.63 33.22 7.61
C PRO A 386 -0.52 32.23 7.46
N VAL A 387 -0.27 31.08 6.83
CA VAL A 387 -1.28 30.02 6.59
C VAL A 387 -1.06 28.86 7.56
N SER A 388 -2.13 28.39 8.19
CA SER A 388 -2.08 27.20 9.03
C SER A 388 -2.29 25.93 8.23
N PHE A 389 -1.48 24.93 8.50
CA PHE A 389 -1.59 23.58 7.93
C PHE A 389 -1.98 22.59 9.02
N PRO A 390 -2.83 21.59 8.73
CA PRO A 390 -3.11 20.54 9.68
C PRO A 390 -1.85 19.71 10.00
N PRO A 391 -1.76 19.11 11.19
CA PRO A 391 -0.72 18.14 11.51
C PRO A 391 -0.66 17.02 10.46
N HIS A 392 0.51 16.40 10.30
CA HIS A 392 0.80 15.36 9.32
C HIS A 392 0.73 15.82 7.85
N SER A 393 0.61 17.13 7.58
CA SER A 393 0.82 17.65 6.22
C SER A 393 2.25 17.37 5.77
N ILE A 394 2.40 16.97 4.51
CA ILE A 394 3.66 16.54 3.91
C ILE A 394 4.32 17.74 3.20
N ILE A 395 5.59 17.99 3.48
CA ILE A 395 6.42 18.91 2.68
C ILE A 395 7.25 18.08 1.72
N ARG A 396 7.18 18.45 0.44
CA ARG A 396 7.93 17.78 -0.62
C ARG A 396 8.58 18.78 -1.56
N LYS A 397 9.64 18.32 -2.24
CA LYS A 397 10.40 19.07 -3.23
C LYS A 397 10.23 18.39 -4.60
N PRO A 398 9.59 19.03 -5.60
CA PRO A 398 9.62 18.57 -6.98
C PRO A 398 11.05 18.47 -7.50
N LEU A 399 11.34 17.40 -8.24
CA LEU A 399 12.64 17.21 -8.88
C LEU A 399 12.60 17.83 -10.27
N SER A 400 13.65 18.57 -10.63
CA SER A 400 13.82 19.08 -11.99
C SER A 400 13.87 17.89 -12.96
N LYS A 401 13.04 17.90 -14.01
CA LYS A 401 13.16 16.91 -15.09
C LYS A 401 14.56 17.01 -15.67
N LYS A 402 15.35 15.96 -15.50
CA LYS A 402 16.66 15.84 -16.16
C LYS A 402 16.49 15.55 -17.64
#